data_f8f83a7066508d11d5646252efb7053b
#
_entry.id   f8f83a7066508d11d5646252efb7053b
#
_cell.length_a   1.000
_cell.length_b   1.000
_cell.length_c   1.000
_cell.angle_alpha   90.00
_cell.angle_beta   90.00
_cell.angle_gamma   90.00
#
_symmetry.space_group_name_H-M   'P 1'
#
loop_
_entity.id
_entity.type
_entity.pdbx_description
1 polymer ?
#
loop_
_entity_poly.entity_id
_entity_poly.type
_entity_poly.pdbx_seq_one_letter_code
_entity_poly.pdbx_strand_id
1 'polypeptide(L)'
;PAGAVHGEILARICRRLVEHVDRHGGGKVLGGDVGFVLDLPHDPERVRAPDVAYVSTASLPEGRLPEGFLRGAPDLAVEVLSPSDSPGDVHQKVRDYLDAGARLVWVVASEAKTATIYRADGSARLLREADHLDGEDLLPGLSIPLAEVLE
;
A
#
# COMPACT_ATOMS: atom_id res chain seq x y z
N PRO A 1 4.33 1.16 -19.21
CA PRO A 1 5.38 1.24 -18.19
C PRO A 1 5.24 2.48 -17.31
N ALA A 2 5.67 2.38 -16.06
CA ALA A 2 5.65 3.51 -15.13
C ALA A 2 6.73 4.54 -15.51
N GLY A 3 6.47 5.81 -15.17
CA GLY A 3 7.44 6.87 -15.36
C GLY A 3 8.53 6.89 -14.29
N ALA A 4 9.56 7.67 -14.52
CA ALA A 4 10.73 7.74 -13.63
C ALA A 4 10.35 8.28 -12.23
N VAL A 5 9.52 9.32 -12.17
CA VAL A 5 9.07 9.90 -10.88
C VAL A 5 8.29 8.89 -10.07
N HIS A 6 7.39 8.15 -10.70
CA HIS A 6 6.63 7.08 -10.06
C HIS A 6 7.58 6.04 -9.42
N GLY A 7 8.57 5.60 -10.20
CA GLY A 7 9.53 4.60 -9.71
C GLY A 7 10.37 5.10 -8.54
N GLU A 8 10.79 6.37 -8.55
CA GLU A 8 11.55 6.94 -7.44
C GLU A 8 10.72 7.02 -6.16
N ILE A 9 9.50 7.49 -6.25
CA ILE A 9 8.61 7.58 -5.08
C ILE A 9 8.37 6.20 -4.50
N LEU A 10 8.08 5.23 -5.35
CA LEU A 10 7.86 3.85 -4.95
C LEU A 10 9.09 3.29 -4.21
N ALA A 11 10.29 3.51 -4.74
CA ALA A 11 11.53 3.04 -4.13
C ALA A 11 11.75 3.66 -2.75
N ARG A 12 11.46 4.96 -2.59
CA ARG A 12 11.61 5.66 -1.31
C ARG A 12 10.65 5.15 -0.24
N ILE A 13 9.40 4.93 -0.61
CA ILE A 13 8.40 4.36 0.29
C ILE A 13 8.81 2.95 0.70
N CYS A 14 9.21 2.13 -0.27
CA CYS A 14 9.63 0.76 -0.04
C CYS A 14 10.80 0.70 0.94
N ARG A 15 11.81 1.56 0.76
CA ARG A 15 12.96 1.63 1.66
C ARG A 15 12.54 1.89 3.11
N ARG A 16 11.67 2.87 3.33
CA ARG A 16 11.23 3.24 4.68
C ARG A 16 10.43 2.13 5.33
N LEU A 17 9.60 1.43 4.56
CA LEU A 17 8.86 0.28 5.07
C LEU A 17 9.80 -0.87 5.43
N VAL A 18 10.75 -1.18 4.56
CA VAL A 18 11.74 -2.24 4.82
C VAL A 18 12.58 -1.91 6.07
N GLU A 19 13.07 -0.67 6.20
CA GLU A 19 13.82 -0.25 7.38
C GLU A 19 13.02 -0.45 8.66
N HIS A 20 11.74 -0.08 8.64
CA HIS A 20 10.87 -0.23 9.80
C HIS A 20 10.67 -1.69 10.19
N VAL A 21 10.38 -2.53 9.21
CA VAL A 21 10.17 -3.97 9.43
C VAL A 21 11.46 -4.65 9.89
N ASP A 22 12.62 -4.27 9.31
CA ASP A 22 13.91 -4.81 9.73
C ASP A 22 14.22 -4.50 11.20
N ARG A 23 13.80 -3.33 11.68
CA ARG A 23 14.02 -2.93 13.08
C ARG A 23 13.03 -3.56 14.05
N HIS A 24 11.77 -3.68 13.65
CA HIS A 24 10.68 -4.05 14.55
C HIS A 24 10.15 -5.46 14.31
N GLY A 25 10.46 -6.07 13.17
CA GLY A 25 9.88 -7.34 12.77
C GLY A 25 8.42 -7.22 12.39
N GLY A 26 7.75 -8.34 12.33
CA GLY A 26 6.29 -8.39 12.21
C GLY A 26 5.73 -8.70 10.84
N GLY A 27 6.56 -8.85 9.80
CA GLY A 27 6.04 -9.19 8.48
C GLY A 27 7.02 -8.99 7.35
N LYS A 28 6.48 -8.85 6.14
CA LYS A 28 7.24 -8.71 4.90
C LYS A 28 6.77 -7.52 4.08
N VAL A 29 7.70 -6.84 3.43
CA VAL A 29 7.42 -5.78 2.47
C VAL A 29 7.67 -6.32 1.08
N LEU A 30 6.71 -6.11 0.17
CA LEU A 30 6.76 -6.60 -1.19
C LEU A 30 6.70 -5.44 -2.16
N GLY A 31 7.59 -5.41 -3.14
CA GLY A 31 7.57 -4.49 -4.25
C GLY A 31 7.46 -5.24 -5.57
N GLY A 32 7.30 -4.52 -6.68
CA GLY A 32 7.30 -5.11 -8.00
C GLY A 32 5.98 -5.72 -8.43
N ASP A 33 4.87 -5.12 -8.03
CA ASP A 33 3.53 -5.49 -8.50
C ASP A 33 3.16 -6.95 -8.23
N VAL A 34 3.40 -7.39 -7.00
CA VAL A 34 3.03 -8.75 -6.58
C VAL A 34 1.51 -8.90 -6.58
N GLY A 35 1.01 -9.99 -7.17
CA GLY A 35 -0.42 -10.25 -7.27
C GLY A 35 -1.04 -10.76 -5.98
N PHE A 36 -2.21 -10.22 -5.66
CA PHE A 36 -3.07 -10.68 -4.56
C PHE A 36 -4.42 -11.09 -5.15
N VAL A 37 -4.80 -12.33 -4.91
CA VAL A 37 -6.15 -12.81 -5.24
C VAL A 37 -7.05 -12.38 -4.09
N LEU A 38 -7.90 -11.40 -4.32
CA LEU A 38 -8.57 -10.67 -3.24
C LEU A 38 -9.71 -11.45 -2.57
N ASP A 39 -10.22 -12.46 -3.22
CA ASP A 39 -11.27 -13.32 -2.63
C ASP A 39 -12.56 -12.53 -2.29
N LEU A 40 -12.91 -11.57 -3.15
CA LEU A 40 -14.07 -10.74 -2.96
C LEU A 40 -15.36 -11.56 -3.13
N PRO A 41 -16.42 -11.30 -2.33
CA PRO A 41 -17.67 -12.08 -2.42
C PRO A 41 -18.30 -12.10 -3.80
N HIS A 42 -18.21 -10.99 -4.55
CA HIS A 42 -18.80 -10.85 -5.88
C HIS A 42 -17.82 -11.18 -7.01
N ASP A 43 -16.54 -11.35 -6.68
CA ASP A 43 -15.48 -11.63 -7.66
C ASP A 43 -14.29 -12.30 -6.95
N PRO A 44 -14.42 -13.61 -6.63
CA PRO A 44 -13.42 -14.32 -5.80
C PRO A 44 -12.03 -14.39 -6.43
N GLU A 45 -11.94 -14.31 -7.75
CA GLU A 45 -10.67 -14.47 -8.46
C GLU A 45 -10.06 -13.12 -8.89
N ARG A 46 -10.60 -12.01 -8.43
CA ARG A 46 -10.02 -10.71 -8.77
C ARG A 46 -8.62 -10.58 -8.23
N VAL A 47 -7.68 -10.22 -9.12
CA VAL A 47 -6.29 -10.00 -8.76
C VAL A 47 -6.00 -8.50 -8.81
N ARG A 48 -5.37 -8.00 -7.76
CA ARG A 48 -4.79 -6.65 -7.74
C ARG A 48 -3.30 -6.76 -7.41
N ALA A 49 -2.52 -5.83 -7.94
CA ALA A 49 -1.07 -5.79 -7.74
C ALA A 49 -0.67 -4.38 -7.28
N PRO A 50 -0.68 -4.11 -5.96
CA PRO A 50 -0.28 -2.79 -5.46
C PRO A 50 1.19 -2.52 -5.75
N ASP A 51 1.54 -1.24 -5.87
CA ASP A 51 2.93 -0.84 -6.13
C ASP A 51 3.86 -1.30 -5.01
N VAL A 52 3.43 -1.17 -3.75
CA VAL A 52 4.12 -1.71 -2.57
C VAL A 52 3.08 -2.32 -1.65
N ALA A 53 3.44 -3.40 -0.98
CA ALA A 53 2.57 -4.05 -0.01
C ALA A 53 3.33 -4.40 1.27
N TYR A 54 2.62 -4.35 2.39
CA TYR A 54 3.10 -4.94 3.64
C TYR A 54 2.13 -6.04 4.06
N VAL A 55 2.68 -7.20 4.37
CA VAL A 55 1.92 -8.35 4.84
C VAL A 55 2.44 -8.75 6.21
N SER A 56 1.59 -8.69 7.24
CA SER A 56 1.98 -9.10 8.58
C SER A 56 2.25 -10.61 8.62
N THR A 57 3.07 -11.03 9.57
CA THR A 57 3.38 -12.46 9.75
C THR A 57 2.11 -13.29 9.95
N ALA A 58 1.13 -12.75 10.70
CA ALA A 58 -0.14 -13.43 10.93
C ALA A 58 -0.96 -13.64 9.65
N SER A 59 -0.77 -12.82 8.63
CA SER A 59 -1.45 -12.92 7.35
C SER A 59 -0.72 -13.80 6.34
N LEU A 60 0.52 -14.21 6.64
CA LEU A 60 1.29 -15.07 5.75
C LEU A 60 0.89 -16.54 5.93
N PRO A 61 0.72 -17.31 4.83
CA PRO A 61 0.43 -18.74 4.93
C PRO A 61 1.61 -19.45 5.60
N GLU A 62 1.35 -20.09 6.75
CA GLU A 62 2.38 -20.76 7.55
C GLU A 62 3.55 -19.85 7.94
N GLY A 63 3.30 -18.54 8.04
CA GLY A 63 4.32 -17.54 8.39
C GLY A 63 5.37 -17.26 7.32
N ARG A 64 5.14 -17.72 6.08
CA ARG A 64 6.10 -17.61 4.98
C ARG A 64 5.46 -17.07 3.71
N LEU A 65 6.29 -16.45 2.86
CA LEU A 65 5.86 -16.02 1.53
C LEU A 65 5.66 -17.23 0.62
N PRO A 66 4.52 -17.34 -0.08
CA PRO A 66 4.34 -18.34 -1.13
C PRO A 66 5.17 -17.96 -2.37
N GLU A 67 5.40 -18.91 -3.27
CA GLU A 67 6.06 -18.61 -4.54
C GLU A 67 5.15 -17.88 -5.53
N GLY A 68 3.85 -18.13 -5.47
CA GLY A 68 2.86 -17.50 -6.34
C GLY A 68 2.20 -16.32 -5.69
N PHE A 69 0.97 -16.03 -6.12
CA PHE A 69 0.18 -14.95 -5.57
C PHE A 69 -0.25 -15.24 -4.13
N LEU A 70 -0.45 -14.19 -3.36
CA LEU A 70 -1.08 -14.30 -2.05
C LEU A 70 -2.60 -14.27 -2.20
N ARG A 71 -3.30 -14.80 -1.21
CA ARG A 71 -4.77 -14.71 -1.12
C ARG A 71 -5.18 -13.75 -0.04
N GLY A 72 -6.27 -13.01 -0.29
CA GLY A 72 -6.70 -11.90 0.54
C GLY A 72 -5.91 -10.63 0.21
N ALA A 73 -6.27 -9.51 0.82
CA ALA A 73 -5.54 -8.26 0.63
C ALA A 73 -4.27 -8.25 1.48
N PRO A 74 -3.25 -7.46 1.10
CA PRO A 74 -2.18 -7.15 2.02
C PRO A 74 -2.73 -6.33 3.20
N ASP A 75 -2.02 -6.31 4.32
CA ASP A 75 -2.41 -5.47 5.45
C ASP A 75 -2.30 -3.98 5.11
N LEU A 76 -1.26 -3.61 4.36
CA LEU A 76 -1.09 -2.27 3.78
C LEU A 76 -0.90 -2.41 2.27
N ALA A 77 -1.72 -1.72 1.50
CA ALA A 77 -1.51 -1.55 0.06
C ALA A 77 -1.11 -0.10 -0.21
N VAL A 78 -0.07 0.09 -1.02
CA VAL A 78 0.40 1.42 -1.44
C VAL A 78 0.23 1.54 -2.95
N GLU A 79 -0.48 2.58 -3.37
CA GLU A 79 -0.64 2.94 -4.78
C GLU A 79 -0.03 4.31 -5.01
N VAL A 80 0.91 4.40 -5.94
CA VAL A 80 1.49 5.68 -6.37
C VAL A 80 0.85 6.03 -7.71
N LEU A 81 0.10 7.11 -7.76
CA LEU A 81 -0.65 7.49 -8.95
C LEU A 81 0.27 7.91 -10.09
N SER A 82 -0.14 7.57 -11.29
CA SER A 82 0.46 8.05 -12.53
C SER A 82 -0.55 8.94 -13.26
N PRO A 83 -0.10 9.78 -14.24
CA PRO A 83 -1.01 10.65 -14.99
C PRO A 83 -2.13 9.91 -15.72
N SER A 84 -1.95 8.61 -16.00
CA SER A 84 -2.95 7.80 -16.70
C SER A 84 -4.03 7.22 -15.79
N ASP A 85 -3.89 7.33 -14.46
CA ASP A 85 -4.88 6.81 -13.53
C ASP A 85 -6.11 7.69 -13.49
N SER A 86 -7.30 7.09 -13.64
CA SER A 86 -8.55 7.82 -13.48
C SER A 86 -9.00 7.78 -12.01
N PRO A 87 -9.69 8.84 -11.52
CA PRO A 87 -10.22 8.84 -10.16
C PRO A 87 -11.14 7.65 -9.86
N GLY A 88 -11.95 7.25 -10.82
CA GLY A 88 -12.85 6.11 -10.67
C GLY A 88 -12.11 4.80 -10.48
N ASP A 89 -11.05 4.57 -11.24
CA ASP A 89 -10.24 3.36 -11.13
C ASP A 89 -9.50 3.31 -9.79
N VAL A 90 -9.00 4.45 -9.33
CA VAL A 90 -8.32 4.53 -8.03
C VAL A 90 -9.29 4.21 -6.88
N HIS A 91 -10.49 4.78 -6.91
CA HIS A 91 -11.51 4.50 -5.91
C HIS A 91 -11.90 3.03 -5.91
N GLN A 92 -12.00 2.41 -7.08
CA GLN A 92 -12.34 0.99 -7.17
C GLN A 92 -11.23 0.11 -6.56
N LYS A 93 -9.96 0.44 -6.81
CA LYS A 93 -8.83 -0.27 -6.20
C LYS A 93 -8.87 -0.17 -4.68
N VAL A 94 -9.04 1.04 -4.16
CA VAL A 94 -9.12 1.27 -2.71
C VAL A 94 -10.24 0.45 -2.10
N ARG A 95 -11.43 0.51 -2.70
CA ARG A 95 -12.58 -0.25 -2.25
C ARG A 95 -12.30 -1.75 -2.24
N ASP A 96 -11.69 -2.27 -3.33
CA ASP A 96 -11.37 -3.68 -3.43
C ASP A 96 -10.42 -4.12 -2.33
N TYR A 97 -9.36 -3.34 -2.05
CA TYR A 97 -8.43 -3.67 -0.97
C TYR A 97 -9.09 -3.67 0.39
N LEU A 98 -9.90 -2.66 0.69
CA LEU A 98 -10.59 -2.57 1.98
C LEU A 98 -11.62 -3.70 2.14
N ASP A 99 -12.40 -3.98 1.11
CA ASP A 99 -13.38 -5.06 1.13
C ASP A 99 -12.73 -6.44 1.28
N ALA A 100 -11.51 -6.59 0.80
CA ALA A 100 -10.75 -7.84 0.92
C ALA A 100 -9.96 -7.95 2.23
N GLY A 101 -10.02 -6.96 3.10
CA GLY A 101 -9.43 -7.02 4.44
C GLY A 101 -8.17 -6.19 4.67
N ALA A 102 -7.78 -5.31 3.75
CA ALA A 102 -6.67 -4.40 4.00
C ALA A 102 -6.99 -3.50 5.20
N ARG A 103 -6.00 -3.28 6.05
CA ARG A 103 -6.16 -2.41 7.22
C ARG A 103 -5.87 -0.95 6.88
N LEU A 104 -4.93 -0.72 5.99
CA LEU A 104 -4.58 0.62 5.49
C LEU A 104 -4.34 0.56 3.98
N VAL A 105 -4.76 1.61 3.28
CA VAL A 105 -4.39 1.84 1.88
C VAL A 105 -3.84 3.25 1.78
N TRP A 106 -2.63 3.38 1.25
CA TRP A 106 -2.02 4.68 0.99
C TRP A 106 -2.10 4.95 -0.51
N VAL A 107 -2.62 6.12 -0.87
CA VAL A 107 -2.65 6.59 -2.26
C VAL A 107 -1.81 7.87 -2.32
N VAL A 108 -0.72 7.84 -3.07
CA VAL A 108 0.22 8.96 -3.19
C VAL A 108 0.03 9.63 -4.55
N ALA A 109 -0.26 10.92 -4.53
CA ALA A 109 -0.49 11.75 -5.73
C ALA A 109 0.65 12.76 -5.86
N SER A 110 1.67 12.43 -6.66
CA SER A 110 2.86 13.27 -6.78
C SER A 110 2.58 14.63 -7.42
N GLU A 111 1.72 14.70 -8.42
CA GLU A 111 1.40 15.96 -9.08
C GLU A 111 0.68 16.94 -8.15
N ALA A 112 -0.25 16.43 -7.34
CA ALA A 112 -0.97 17.24 -6.36
C ALA A 112 -0.17 17.46 -5.08
N LYS A 113 0.95 16.77 -4.91
CA LYS A 113 1.78 16.78 -3.70
C LYS A 113 1.00 16.43 -2.45
N THR A 114 0.16 15.42 -2.57
CA THR A 114 -0.69 14.93 -1.48
C THR A 114 -0.59 13.40 -1.39
N ALA A 115 -1.09 12.88 -0.28
CA ALA A 115 -1.36 11.46 -0.12
C ALA A 115 -2.65 11.31 0.68
N THR A 116 -3.30 10.18 0.55
CA THR A 116 -4.48 9.85 1.35
C THR A 116 -4.26 8.54 2.03
N ILE A 117 -4.53 8.49 3.33
CA ILE A 117 -4.56 7.25 4.11
C ILE A 117 -6.02 6.83 4.23
N TYR A 118 -6.37 5.67 3.68
CA TYR A 118 -7.69 5.05 3.86
C TYR A 118 -7.60 3.97 4.92
N ARG A 119 -8.59 3.89 5.80
CA ARG A 119 -8.64 2.93 6.90
C ARG A 119 -9.73 1.89 6.69
N ALA A 120 -9.61 0.78 7.40
CA ALA A 120 -10.55 -0.34 7.29
C ALA A 120 -11.99 0.05 7.63
N ASP A 121 -12.20 1.05 8.48
CA ASP A 121 -13.55 1.55 8.82
C ASP A 121 -14.16 2.47 7.76
N GLY A 122 -13.44 2.71 6.67
CA GLY A 122 -13.87 3.59 5.58
C GLY A 122 -13.50 5.05 5.79
N SER A 123 -12.91 5.42 6.92
CA SER A 123 -12.43 6.78 7.13
C SER A 123 -11.16 7.04 6.32
N ALA A 124 -10.88 8.31 6.05
CA ALA A 124 -9.70 8.70 5.29
C ALA A 124 -9.13 10.01 5.81
N ARG A 125 -7.82 10.18 5.60
CA ARG A 125 -7.14 11.43 5.94
C ARG A 125 -6.32 11.90 4.75
N LEU A 126 -6.57 13.11 4.30
CA LEU A 126 -5.76 13.77 3.28
C LEU A 126 -4.50 14.36 3.94
N LEU A 127 -3.34 14.03 3.36
CA LEU A 127 -2.05 14.53 3.80
C LEU A 127 -1.51 15.52 2.78
N ARG A 128 -0.84 16.56 3.30
CA ARG A 128 -0.09 17.53 2.50
C ARG A 128 1.40 17.36 2.72
N GLU A 129 2.23 18.12 2.03
CA GLU A 129 3.68 17.97 2.11
C GLU A 129 4.25 18.07 3.54
N ALA A 130 3.64 18.89 4.40
CA ALA A 130 4.08 19.02 5.79
C ALA A 130 3.66 17.86 6.70
N ASP A 131 2.81 16.98 6.20
CA ASP A 131 2.31 15.84 6.96
C ASP A 131 3.18 14.60 6.76
N HIS A 132 2.86 13.55 7.51
CA HIS A 132 3.59 12.28 7.46
C HIS A 132 2.66 11.12 7.10
N LEU A 133 3.17 10.19 6.29
CA LEU A 133 2.55 8.88 6.15
C LEU A 133 2.76 8.12 7.45
N ASP A 134 1.68 7.81 8.12
CA ASP A 134 1.69 7.20 9.45
C ASP A 134 1.27 5.73 9.37
N GLY A 135 2.01 4.87 10.05
CA GLY A 135 1.69 3.43 10.09
C GLY A 135 0.53 3.09 11.02
N GLU A 136 0.08 4.04 11.82
CA GLU A 136 -1.01 3.88 12.80
C GLU A 136 -0.80 2.63 13.66
N ASP A 137 -1.87 1.88 13.95
CA ASP A 137 -1.74 0.68 14.78
C ASP A 137 -1.13 -0.51 14.02
N LEU A 138 -1.15 -0.47 12.70
CA LEU A 138 -0.60 -1.55 11.87
C LEU A 138 0.92 -1.61 11.95
N LEU A 139 1.57 -0.46 11.84
CA LEU A 139 3.02 -0.31 11.87
C LEU A 139 3.37 0.77 12.91
N PRO A 140 3.26 0.46 14.21
CA PRO A 140 3.47 1.46 15.26
C PRO A 140 4.84 2.11 15.16
N GLY A 141 4.86 3.44 15.25
CA GLY A 141 6.09 4.23 15.19
C GLY A 141 6.57 4.55 13.79
N LEU A 142 5.96 3.99 12.75
CA LEU A 142 6.30 4.37 11.37
C LEU A 142 5.72 5.74 11.06
N SER A 143 6.58 6.67 10.65
CA SER A 143 6.21 8.02 10.27
C SER A 143 7.15 8.50 9.16
N ILE A 144 6.62 8.63 7.96
CA ILE A 144 7.40 9.01 6.79
C ILE A 144 7.00 10.42 6.35
N PRO A 145 7.89 11.42 6.44
CA PRO A 145 7.57 12.75 5.94
C PRO A 145 7.16 12.68 4.47
N LEU A 146 5.98 13.19 4.14
CA LEU A 146 5.51 13.12 2.75
C LEU A 146 6.44 13.90 1.81
N ALA A 147 6.97 15.04 2.26
CA ALA A 147 7.93 15.82 1.48
C ALA A 147 9.17 15.00 1.10
N GLU A 148 9.60 14.07 1.94
CA GLU A 148 10.78 13.24 1.69
C GLU A 148 10.57 12.28 0.51
N VAL A 149 9.37 11.72 0.38
CA VAL A 149 9.09 10.77 -0.71
C VAL A 149 8.68 11.45 -2.02
N LEU A 150 8.21 12.69 -1.94
CA LEU A 150 7.80 13.47 -3.13
C LEU A 150 8.95 14.26 -3.77
N GLU A 151 10.08 14.25 -3.17
CA GLU A 151 11.26 15.03 -3.59
C GLU A 151 11.76 14.71 -4.98
#